data_6b6edac757034caf6e3e2dc324f7714b
#
_entry.id   6b6edac757034caf6e3e2dc324f7714b
#
_cell.length_a   1.000
_cell.length_b   1.000
_cell.length_c   1.000
_cell.angle_alpha   90.00
_cell.angle_beta   90.00
_cell.angle_gamma   90.00
#
_symmetry.space_group_name_H-M   'P 1'
#
loop_
_entity.id
_entity.type
_entity.pdbx_description
1 polymer ?
#
loop_
_entity_poly.entity_id
_entity_poly.type
_entity_poly.pdbx_seq_one_letter_code
_entity_poly.pdbx_strand_id
1 'polypeptide(L)'
;MMNTSLLQKSGLATLQVAQILAGLEPGNRIPTVTELSEQCEMARGNIQIALNNLKQNHVIRQESHGQNGTIATEIDYVAMAQYCSNTGLTCVMPMPYGLRYEGLASGLYEELNQKGVTGAIAFMRGSGYRLNCVEEGRFHLCVMSQLAFEHYAQEGKDIQLIAAFGPQSYVEQHRVFVRPDFKGESMLPRYHLDLNMGMPYPSQ
;
A
#
# COMPACT_ATOMS: atom_id res chain seq x y z
N MET A 1 18.08 1.39 1.40
CA MET A 1 18.66 0.58 2.50
C MET A 1 18.58 1.42 3.76
N MET A 2 17.71 1.04 4.69
CA MET A 2 17.61 1.71 6.00
C MET A 2 18.85 1.41 6.84
N ASN A 3 19.32 2.42 7.55
CA ASN A 3 20.45 2.29 8.46
C ASN A 3 20.00 1.54 9.73
N THR A 4 20.04 0.21 9.68
CA THR A 4 19.59 -0.71 10.73
C THR A 4 20.38 -0.54 12.06
N SER A 5 21.46 0.23 12.03
CA SER A 5 22.32 0.47 13.19
C SER A 5 21.73 1.40 14.26
N LEU A 6 20.66 2.13 13.94
CA LEU A 6 20.02 3.09 14.87
C LEU A 6 18.85 2.48 15.66
N LEU A 7 18.37 1.29 15.28
CA LEU A 7 17.32 0.60 16.02
C LEU A 7 17.92 -0.34 17.07
N GLN A 8 17.45 -0.24 18.30
CA GLN A 8 17.74 -1.27 19.29
C GLN A 8 17.19 -2.62 18.76
N LYS A 9 17.87 -3.72 19.05
CA LYS A 9 17.48 -5.08 18.59
C LYS A 9 16.03 -5.43 18.94
N SER A 10 15.51 -4.95 20.06
CA SER A 10 14.10 -5.11 20.45
C SER A 10 13.13 -4.35 19.56
N GLY A 11 13.48 -3.14 19.12
CA GLY A 11 12.66 -2.35 18.19
C GLY A 11 12.59 -3.00 16.80
N LEU A 12 13.71 -3.53 16.31
CA LEU A 12 13.75 -4.26 15.05
C LEU A 12 12.93 -5.55 15.12
N ALA A 13 12.99 -6.29 16.24
CA ALA A 13 12.17 -7.46 16.46
C ALA A 13 10.67 -7.11 16.46
N THR A 14 10.28 -6.03 17.12
CA THR A 14 8.88 -5.58 17.14
C THR A 14 8.39 -5.23 15.74
N LEU A 15 9.20 -4.53 14.94
CA LEU A 15 8.87 -4.19 13.56
C LEU A 15 8.67 -5.46 12.70
N GLN A 16 9.60 -6.39 12.72
CA GLN A 16 9.51 -7.61 11.91
C GLN A 16 8.34 -8.51 12.34
N VAL A 17 8.13 -8.68 13.64
CA VAL A 17 6.98 -9.43 14.17
C VAL A 17 5.67 -8.75 13.76
N ALA A 18 5.57 -7.43 13.88
CA ALA A 18 4.38 -6.69 13.45
C ALA A 18 4.09 -6.87 11.96
N GLN A 19 5.11 -6.85 11.10
CA GLN A 19 4.95 -7.09 9.66
C GLN A 19 4.39 -8.47 9.35
N ILE A 20 4.87 -9.51 10.05
CA ILE A 20 4.33 -10.88 9.89
C ILE A 20 2.88 -10.95 10.36
N LEU A 21 2.58 -10.37 11.53
CA LEU A 21 1.24 -10.42 12.13
C LEU A 21 0.22 -9.56 11.38
N ALA A 22 0.66 -8.51 10.68
CA ALA A 22 -0.20 -7.68 9.84
C ALA A 22 -0.82 -8.44 8.65
N GLY A 23 -0.20 -9.54 8.23
CA GLY A 23 -0.74 -10.44 7.21
C GLY A 23 -1.77 -11.46 7.73
N LEU A 24 -2.04 -11.48 9.04
CA LEU A 24 -3.03 -12.38 9.63
C LEU A 24 -4.42 -11.74 9.64
N GLU A 25 -5.43 -12.60 9.65
CA GLU A 25 -6.82 -12.22 9.89
C GLU A 25 -7.28 -12.74 11.28
N PRO A 26 -8.28 -12.10 11.91
CA PRO A 26 -8.93 -12.67 13.08
C PRO A 26 -9.40 -14.12 12.82
N GLY A 27 -9.05 -15.03 13.71
CA GLY A 27 -9.25 -16.47 13.54
C GLY A 27 -8.00 -17.23 13.05
N ASN A 28 -6.99 -16.54 12.52
CA ASN A 28 -5.75 -17.18 12.11
C ASN A 28 -4.87 -17.55 13.32
N ARG A 29 -4.12 -18.63 13.15
CA ARG A 29 -3.10 -19.05 14.12
C ARG A 29 -1.91 -18.08 14.10
N ILE A 30 -1.54 -17.59 15.27
CA ILE A 30 -0.31 -16.81 15.44
C ILE A 30 0.88 -17.77 15.40
N PRO A 31 1.93 -17.48 14.61
CA PRO A 31 3.14 -18.27 14.62
C PRO A 31 3.77 -18.32 16.03
N THR A 32 4.33 -19.45 16.40
CA THR A 32 5.01 -19.63 17.70
C THR A 32 6.25 -18.75 17.80
N VAL A 33 6.71 -18.52 19.03
CA VAL A 33 7.98 -17.78 19.27
C VAL A 33 9.15 -18.44 18.52
N THR A 34 9.15 -19.76 18.36
CA THR A 34 10.19 -20.49 17.62
C THR A 34 10.09 -20.17 16.11
N GLU A 35 8.91 -20.31 15.53
CA GLU A 35 8.67 -20.00 14.12
C GLU A 35 9.03 -18.53 13.80
N LEU A 36 8.59 -17.60 14.63
CA LEU A 36 8.94 -16.17 14.48
C LEU A 36 10.44 -15.91 14.66
N SER A 37 11.09 -16.61 15.59
CA SER A 37 12.55 -16.52 15.82
C SER A 37 13.34 -16.94 14.57
N GLU A 38 12.89 -17.99 13.89
CA GLU A 38 13.47 -18.47 12.64
C GLU A 38 13.20 -17.52 11.47
N GLN A 39 11.95 -17.06 11.30
CA GLN A 39 11.56 -16.14 10.22
C GLN A 39 12.24 -14.77 10.33
N CYS A 40 12.39 -14.26 11.56
CA CYS A 40 13.02 -12.95 11.80
C CYS A 40 14.54 -13.03 11.96
N GLU A 41 15.13 -14.22 11.99
CA GLU A 41 16.54 -14.47 12.31
C GLU A 41 16.96 -13.78 13.64
N MET A 42 16.10 -13.86 14.65
CA MET A 42 16.28 -13.18 15.93
C MET A 42 16.14 -14.12 17.13
N ALA A 43 16.82 -13.76 18.23
CA ALA A 43 16.73 -14.51 19.47
C ALA A 43 15.28 -14.54 20.01
N ARG A 44 14.84 -15.70 20.50
CA ARG A 44 13.49 -15.92 21.06
C ARG A 44 13.09 -14.91 22.12
N GLY A 45 14.03 -14.42 22.94
CA GLY A 45 13.77 -13.39 23.93
C GLY A 45 13.34 -12.07 23.33
N ASN A 46 13.93 -11.64 22.19
CA ASN A 46 13.53 -10.44 21.48
C ASN A 46 12.13 -10.58 20.86
N ILE A 47 11.82 -11.77 20.31
CA ILE A 47 10.50 -12.10 19.77
C ILE A 47 9.44 -12.08 20.88
N GLN A 48 9.75 -12.65 22.05
CA GLN A 48 8.82 -12.64 23.18
C GLN A 48 8.52 -11.22 23.68
N ILE A 49 9.55 -10.36 23.73
CA ILE A 49 9.38 -8.93 24.08
C ILE A 49 8.49 -8.24 23.02
N ALA A 50 8.75 -8.50 21.73
CA ALA A 50 7.96 -7.94 20.63
C ALA A 50 6.48 -8.31 20.74
N LEU A 51 6.19 -9.59 20.90
CA LEU A 51 4.81 -10.10 21.08
C LEU A 51 4.14 -9.49 22.31
N ASN A 52 4.87 -9.40 23.42
CA ASN A 52 4.32 -8.80 24.64
C ASN A 52 4.01 -7.31 24.45
N ASN A 53 4.88 -6.56 23.74
CA ASN A 53 4.63 -5.15 23.42
C ASN A 53 3.36 -4.97 22.60
N LEU A 54 3.17 -5.77 21.54
CA LEU A 54 1.98 -5.70 20.69
C LEU A 54 0.70 -6.06 21.48
N LYS A 55 0.78 -7.02 22.39
CA LYS A 55 -0.35 -7.37 23.29
C LYS A 55 -0.67 -6.27 24.31
N GLN A 56 0.34 -5.75 24.99
CA GLN A 56 0.14 -4.71 26.02
C GLN A 56 -0.41 -3.42 25.45
N ASN A 57 -0.07 -3.11 24.19
CA ASN A 57 -0.60 -1.95 23.48
C ASN A 57 -1.91 -2.25 22.73
N HIS A 58 -2.52 -3.40 23.00
CA HIS A 58 -3.80 -3.82 22.39
C HIS A 58 -3.81 -3.88 20.86
N VAL A 59 -2.63 -3.97 20.23
CA VAL A 59 -2.48 -4.09 18.78
C VAL A 59 -3.01 -5.44 18.29
N ILE A 60 -2.86 -6.48 19.14
CA ILE A 60 -3.39 -7.82 18.89
C ILE A 60 -3.97 -8.40 20.17
N ARG A 61 -5.16 -9.01 20.07
CA ARG A 61 -5.72 -9.88 21.08
C ARG A 61 -5.61 -11.32 20.63
N GLN A 62 -5.38 -12.21 21.58
CA GLN A 62 -5.15 -13.62 21.27
C GLN A 62 -5.70 -14.51 22.37
N GLU A 63 -6.10 -15.72 21.97
CA GLU A 63 -6.52 -16.79 22.87
C GLU A 63 -5.71 -18.07 22.63
N SER A 64 -5.42 -18.78 23.70
CA SER A 64 -4.72 -20.07 23.61
C SER A 64 -5.73 -21.20 23.44
N HIS A 65 -5.57 -22.00 22.40
CA HIS A 65 -6.41 -23.17 22.09
C HIS A 65 -5.66 -24.49 22.31
N GLY A 66 -4.82 -24.55 23.33
CA GLY A 66 -4.08 -25.77 23.70
C GLY A 66 -3.22 -26.30 22.55
N GLN A 67 -3.49 -27.52 22.08
CA GLN A 67 -2.72 -28.15 20.99
C GLN A 67 -2.88 -27.42 19.63
N ASN A 68 -3.92 -26.64 19.44
CA ASN A 68 -4.14 -25.86 18.21
C ASN A 68 -3.34 -24.56 18.18
N GLY A 69 -2.59 -24.26 19.24
CA GLY A 69 -1.75 -23.08 19.34
C GLY A 69 -2.52 -21.85 19.82
N THR A 70 -2.02 -20.69 19.48
CA THR A 70 -2.62 -19.38 19.83
C THR A 70 -3.26 -18.77 18.61
N ILE A 71 -4.50 -18.31 18.76
CA ILE A 71 -5.30 -17.71 17.68
C ILE A 71 -5.43 -16.22 17.92
N ALA A 72 -5.28 -15.43 16.86
CA ALA A 72 -5.58 -14.00 16.88
C ALA A 72 -7.11 -13.80 16.90
N THR A 73 -7.64 -13.21 17.97
CA THR A 73 -9.07 -12.95 18.08
C THR A 73 -9.45 -11.58 17.57
N GLU A 74 -8.54 -10.61 17.68
CA GLU A 74 -8.73 -9.25 17.21
C GLU A 74 -7.37 -8.65 16.80
N ILE A 75 -7.33 -7.90 15.71
CA ILE A 75 -6.15 -7.18 15.23
C ILE A 75 -6.56 -5.75 14.94
N ASP A 76 -5.94 -4.79 15.65
CA ASP A 76 -6.04 -3.37 15.31
C ASP A 76 -5.00 -3.05 14.23
N TYR A 77 -5.43 -3.10 12.96
CA TYR A 77 -4.57 -2.85 11.82
C TYR A 77 -4.05 -1.39 11.76
N VAL A 78 -4.78 -0.45 12.33
CA VAL A 78 -4.35 0.96 12.41
C VAL A 78 -3.20 1.10 13.40
N ALA A 79 -3.33 0.54 14.58
CA ALA A 79 -2.25 0.47 15.55
C ALA A 79 -1.09 -0.39 15.04
N MET A 80 -1.37 -1.52 14.37
CA MET A 80 -0.35 -2.40 13.78
C MET A 80 0.52 -1.66 12.76
N ALA A 81 -0.07 -0.80 11.91
CA ALA A 81 0.65 -0.02 10.92
C ALA A 81 1.75 0.87 11.53
N GLN A 82 1.56 1.37 12.76
CA GLN A 82 2.57 2.15 13.47
C GLN A 82 3.82 1.34 13.83
N TYR A 83 3.67 0.03 14.01
CA TYR A 83 4.77 -0.90 14.30
C TYR A 83 5.40 -1.50 13.04
N CYS A 84 4.68 -1.56 11.92
CA CYS A 84 5.15 -2.14 10.67
C CYS A 84 6.11 -1.24 9.89
N SER A 85 6.16 0.05 10.19
CA SER A 85 6.96 1.00 9.43
C SER A 85 7.49 2.12 10.31
N ASN A 86 8.80 2.31 10.30
CA ASN A 86 9.43 3.50 10.90
C ASN A 86 9.26 4.75 10.02
N THR A 87 8.78 4.60 8.79
CA THR A 87 8.64 5.68 7.81
C THR A 87 7.19 6.13 7.62
N GLY A 88 6.24 5.47 8.31
CA GLY A 88 4.81 5.69 8.10
C GLY A 88 4.31 5.12 6.77
N LEU A 89 3.07 5.43 6.42
CA LEU A 89 2.45 5.03 5.16
C LEU A 89 2.83 6.01 4.06
N THR A 90 3.43 5.52 2.96
CA THR A 90 3.80 6.36 1.82
C THR A 90 2.92 6.05 0.62
N CYS A 91 2.38 7.10 0.00
CA CYS A 91 1.54 7.02 -1.18
C CYS A 91 2.12 7.83 -2.33
N VAL A 92 2.14 7.27 -3.54
CA VAL A 92 2.48 8.02 -4.75
C VAL A 92 1.23 8.24 -5.59
N MET A 93 0.98 9.48 -5.95
CA MET A 93 -0.22 9.93 -6.66
C MET A 93 0.13 10.58 -8.01
N PRO A 94 -0.84 10.69 -8.93
CA PRO A 94 -0.71 11.55 -10.09
C PRO A 94 -0.45 13.00 -9.69
N MET A 95 0.13 13.80 -10.61
CA MET A 95 0.32 15.22 -10.38
C MET A 95 -1.01 15.92 -10.10
N PRO A 96 -1.07 16.87 -9.15
CA PRO A 96 -2.31 17.52 -8.72
C PRO A 96 -2.76 18.61 -9.71
N TYR A 97 -3.14 18.20 -10.92
CA TYR A 97 -3.61 19.12 -11.95
C TYR A 97 -5.06 19.59 -11.79
N GLY A 98 -5.73 19.20 -10.73
CA GLY A 98 -7.10 19.56 -10.48
C GLY A 98 -7.49 19.42 -9.01
N LEU A 99 -8.51 20.18 -8.60
CA LEU A 99 -9.01 20.23 -7.22
C LEU A 99 -9.39 18.85 -6.65
N ARG A 100 -9.82 17.92 -7.49
CA ARG A 100 -10.16 16.55 -7.05
C ARG A 100 -8.94 15.79 -6.56
N TYR A 101 -7.79 15.95 -7.23
CA TYR A 101 -6.54 15.34 -6.78
C TYR A 101 -5.98 15.97 -5.52
N GLU A 102 -6.06 17.29 -5.45
CA GLU A 102 -5.67 18.02 -4.23
C GLU A 102 -6.54 17.61 -3.05
N GLY A 103 -7.87 17.54 -3.28
CA GLY A 103 -8.81 17.07 -2.27
C GLY A 103 -8.57 15.63 -1.83
N LEU A 104 -8.28 14.72 -2.77
CA LEU A 104 -7.96 13.33 -2.43
C LEU A 104 -6.66 13.23 -1.61
N ALA A 105 -5.63 13.98 -2.01
CA ALA A 105 -4.35 14.01 -1.28
C ALA A 105 -4.51 14.58 0.13
N SER A 106 -5.21 15.72 0.25
CA SER A 106 -5.46 16.36 1.55
C SER A 106 -6.32 15.47 2.44
N GLY A 107 -7.40 14.90 1.91
CA GLY A 107 -8.27 14.01 2.67
C GLY A 107 -7.54 12.75 3.15
N LEU A 108 -6.74 12.12 2.30
CA LEU A 108 -5.92 10.97 2.69
C LEU A 108 -4.92 11.35 3.80
N TYR A 109 -4.26 12.49 3.67
CA TYR A 109 -3.29 12.97 4.66
C TYR A 109 -3.96 13.27 5.99
N GLU A 110 -5.11 13.94 5.98
CA GLU A 110 -5.88 14.26 7.18
C GLU A 110 -6.38 13.02 7.89
N GLU A 111 -6.95 12.05 7.16
CA GLU A 111 -7.43 10.78 7.73
C GLU A 111 -6.30 9.97 8.38
N LEU A 112 -5.15 9.88 7.72
CA LEU A 112 -3.99 9.21 8.30
C LEU A 112 -3.56 9.88 9.61
N ASN A 113 -3.48 11.20 9.63
CA ASN A 113 -3.10 11.96 10.83
C ASN A 113 -4.11 11.79 11.96
N GLN A 114 -5.43 11.85 11.67
CA GLN A 114 -6.48 11.64 12.68
C GLN A 114 -6.41 10.24 13.31
N LYS A 115 -5.96 9.26 12.55
CA LYS A 115 -5.74 7.89 13.02
C LYS A 115 -4.35 7.67 13.66
N GLY A 116 -3.54 8.72 13.77
CA GLY A 116 -2.18 8.64 14.33
C GLY A 116 -1.19 7.90 13.43
N VAL A 117 -1.53 7.69 12.16
CA VAL A 117 -0.62 7.08 11.18
C VAL A 117 0.17 8.19 10.48
N THR A 118 1.48 8.20 10.65
CA THR A 118 2.35 9.10 9.89
C THR A 118 2.21 8.80 8.40
N GLY A 119 1.92 9.80 7.59
CA GLY A 119 1.73 9.65 6.16
C GLY A 119 2.60 10.60 5.35
N ALA A 120 3.08 10.14 4.20
CA ALA A 120 3.74 10.98 3.21
C ALA A 120 3.14 10.73 1.82
N ILE A 121 2.85 11.80 1.09
CA ILE A 121 2.29 11.74 -0.26
C ILE A 121 3.29 12.38 -1.21
N ALA A 122 3.65 11.65 -2.26
CA ALA A 122 4.44 12.16 -3.37
C ALA A 122 3.62 12.19 -4.65
N PHE A 123 4.00 13.08 -5.55
CA PHE A 123 3.34 13.23 -6.85
C PHE A 123 4.30 12.83 -7.97
N MET A 124 3.82 11.98 -8.89
CA MET A 124 4.63 11.47 -9.98
C MET A 124 3.78 11.21 -11.23
N ARG A 125 4.31 11.58 -12.39
CA ARG A 125 3.70 11.30 -13.69
C ARG A 125 3.86 9.82 -14.05
N GLY A 126 2.91 9.30 -14.84
CA GLY A 126 2.94 7.94 -15.38
C GLY A 126 2.52 6.87 -14.36
N SER A 127 1.50 6.09 -14.71
CA SER A 127 0.99 5.01 -13.85
C SER A 127 2.04 3.90 -13.69
N GLY A 128 2.79 3.56 -14.76
CA GLY A 128 3.84 2.56 -14.73
C GLY A 128 4.98 2.93 -13.79
N TYR A 129 5.43 4.20 -13.78
CA TYR A 129 6.46 4.65 -12.85
C TYR A 129 5.99 4.60 -11.40
N ARG A 130 4.72 4.94 -11.13
CA ARG A 130 4.16 4.83 -9.78
C ARG A 130 4.04 3.38 -9.34
N LEU A 131 3.61 2.49 -10.24
CA LEU A 131 3.57 1.05 -9.96
C LEU A 131 4.96 0.50 -9.64
N ASN A 132 5.96 0.80 -10.46
CA ASN A 132 7.34 0.36 -10.21
C ASN A 132 7.86 0.84 -8.84
N CYS A 133 7.47 2.04 -8.40
CA CYS A 133 7.82 2.52 -7.06
C CYS A 133 7.23 1.66 -5.95
N VAL A 134 6.05 1.09 -6.15
CA VAL A 134 5.42 0.17 -5.17
C VAL A 134 6.07 -1.21 -5.27
N GLU A 135 6.26 -1.75 -6.47
CA GLU A 135 6.94 -3.04 -6.67
C GLU A 135 8.37 -3.05 -6.09
N GLU A 136 9.09 -1.93 -6.18
CA GLU A 136 10.42 -1.77 -5.58
C GLU A 136 10.40 -1.45 -4.07
N GLY A 137 9.23 -1.39 -3.45
CA GLY A 137 9.07 -1.09 -2.02
C GLY A 137 9.42 0.35 -1.62
N ARG A 138 9.52 1.28 -2.58
CA ARG A 138 9.77 2.71 -2.31
C ARG A 138 8.53 3.42 -1.78
N PHE A 139 7.36 2.95 -2.18
CA PHE A 139 6.06 3.42 -1.71
C PHE A 139 5.18 2.22 -1.35
N HIS A 140 4.28 2.39 -0.39
CA HIS A 140 3.33 1.37 0.03
C HIS A 140 2.09 1.33 -0.86
N LEU A 141 1.66 2.49 -1.35
CA LEU A 141 0.44 2.67 -2.12
C LEU A 141 0.72 3.49 -3.38
N CYS A 142 -0.05 3.21 -4.44
CA CYS A 142 -0.13 4.13 -5.57
C CYS A 142 -1.58 4.38 -5.98
N VAL A 143 -1.86 5.60 -6.40
CA VAL A 143 -3.14 5.98 -7.01
C VAL A 143 -2.98 5.95 -8.52
N MET A 144 -3.91 5.27 -9.20
CA MET A 144 -3.95 5.20 -10.65
C MET A 144 -5.39 5.17 -11.16
N SER A 145 -5.59 5.32 -12.47
CA SER A 145 -6.91 5.13 -13.06
C SER A 145 -7.31 3.66 -13.03
N GLN A 146 -8.61 3.39 -13.01
CA GLN A 146 -9.14 2.03 -13.11
C GLN A 146 -8.59 1.32 -14.37
N LEU A 147 -8.53 2.01 -15.49
CA LEU A 147 -7.99 1.50 -16.73
C LEU A 147 -6.53 1.03 -16.60
N ALA A 148 -5.68 1.83 -15.94
CA ALA A 148 -4.29 1.45 -15.72
C ALA A 148 -4.19 0.23 -14.78
N PHE A 149 -5.02 0.17 -13.74
CA PHE A 149 -5.08 -0.97 -12.85
C PHE A 149 -5.48 -2.25 -13.61
N GLU A 150 -6.56 -2.20 -14.38
CA GLU A 150 -7.03 -3.34 -15.17
C GLU A 150 -5.98 -3.84 -16.17
N HIS A 151 -5.27 -2.91 -16.83
CA HIS A 151 -4.18 -3.24 -17.74
C HIS A 151 -3.05 -4.00 -17.03
N TYR A 152 -2.54 -3.48 -15.92
CA TYR A 152 -1.45 -4.13 -15.19
C TYR A 152 -1.86 -5.45 -14.52
N ALA A 153 -3.10 -5.55 -14.07
CA ALA A 153 -3.64 -6.81 -13.57
C ALA A 153 -3.70 -7.88 -14.67
N GLN A 154 -4.08 -7.50 -15.91
CA GLN A 154 -4.07 -8.41 -17.08
C GLN A 154 -2.64 -8.80 -17.49
N GLU A 155 -1.65 -7.95 -17.30
CA GLU A 155 -0.24 -8.28 -17.50
C GLU A 155 0.34 -9.19 -16.39
N GLY A 156 -0.45 -9.56 -15.40
CA GLY A 156 -0.04 -10.45 -14.30
C GLY A 156 0.82 -9.77 -13.26
N LYS A 157 0.72 -8.44 -13.13
CA LYS A 157 1.38 -7.71 -12.03
C LYS A 157 0.75 -8.07 -10.69
N ASP A 158 1.58 -8.29 -9.68
CA ASP A 158 1.14 -8.57 -8.30
C ASP A 158 0.70 -7.28 -7.61
N ILE A 159 -0.55 -6.88 -7.90
CA ILE A 159 -1.17 -5.67 -7.36
C ILE A 159 -2.54 -5.97 -6.77
N GLN A 160 -2.83 -5.36 -5.64
CA GLN A 160 -4.12 -5.48 -4.97
C GLN A 160 -4.89 -4.16 -5.01
N LEU A 161 -6.15 -4.21 -5.45
CA LEU A 161 -7.05 -3.07 -5.34
C LEU A 161 -7.56 -2.96 -3.90
N ILE A 162 -7.19 -1.90 -3.20
CA ILE A 162 -7.62 -1.66 -1.80
C ILE A 162 -8.82 -0.71 -1.71
N ALA A 163 -8.98 0.19 -2.66
CA ALA A 163 -10.13 1.10 -2.72
C ALA A 163 -10.38 1.57 -4.14
N ALA A 164 -11.64 1.66 -4.52
CA ALA A 164 -12.10 2.26 -5.78
C ALA A 164 -12.96 3.49 -5.48
N PHE A 165 -12.60 4.61 -6.07
CA PHE A 165 -13.43 5.82 -6.05
C PHE A 165 -14.39 5.74 -7.24
N GLY A 166 -15.64 5.96 -7.08
CA GLY A 166 -16.68 5.77 -8.09
C GLY A 166 -16.44 6.52 -9.42
N PRO A 167 -17.34 6.39 -10.40
CA PRO A 167 -17.24 7.07 -11.69
C PRO A 167 -17.03 8.58 -11.53
N GLN A 168 -16.27 9.19 -12.43
CA GLN A 168 -15.97 10.62 -12.45
C GLN A 168 -15.21 11.17 -11.22
N SER A 169 -14.70 10.31 -10.35
CA SER A 169 -13.88 10.71 -9.21
C SER A 169 -12.55 11.35 -9.60
N TYR A 170 -12.07 11.03 -10.80
CA TYR A 170 -10.79 11.48 -11.33
C TYR A 170 -10.94 12.67 -12.28
N VAL A 171 -11.67 12.48 -13.38
CA VAL A 171 -12.02 13.49 -14.37
C VAL A 171 -13.44 13.25 -14.85
N GLU A 172 -14.11 14.29 -15.30
CA GLU A 172 -15.46 14.17 -15.82
C GLU A 172 -15.49 13.55 -17.21
N GLN A 173 -14.56 13.98 -18.07
CA GLN A 173 -14.52 13.58 -19.46
C GLN A 173 -13.12 13.77 -20.03
N HIS A 174 -12.73 12.85 -20.89
CA HIS A 174 -11.54 12.97 -21.71
C HIS A 174 -11.96 13.30 -23.15
N ARG A 175 -11.23 14.21 -23.78
CA ARG A 175 -11.45 14.59 -25.18
C ARG A 175 -10.13 14.64 -25.91
N VAL A 176 -10.08 14.00 -27.07
CA VAL A 176 -8.97 14.12 -27.99
C VAL A 176 -9.35 15.11 -29.09
N PHE A 177 -8.56 16.13 -29.27
CA PHE A 177 -8.74 17.09 -30.32
C PHE A 177 -7.74 16.80 -31.44
N VAL A 178 -8.24 16.71 -32.66
CA VAL A 178 -7.41 16.56 -33.86
C VAL A 178 -7.64 17.76 -34.77
N ARG A 179 -6.66 18.11 -35.57
CA ARG A 179 -6.83 19.14 -36.58
C ARG A 179 -7.85 18.69 -37.62
N PRO A 180 -8.65 19.59 -38.22
CA PRO A 180 -9.66 19.24 -39.21
C PRO A 180 -9.09 18.54 -40.45
N ASP A 181 -7.81 18.77 -40.78
CA ASP A 181 -7.10 18.21 -41.91
C ASP A 181 -6.37 16.89 -41.56
N PHE A 182 -6.50 16.39 -40.34
CA PHE A 182 -5.86 15.16 -39.90
C PHE A 182 -6.50 13.93 -40.55
N LYS A 183 -5.73 13.25 -41.41
CA LYS A 183 -6.16 12.04 -42.15
C LYS A 183 -5.54 10.75 -41.59
N GLY A 184 -5.07 10.76 -40.36
CA GLY A 184 -4.25 9.73 -39.79
C GLY A 184 -5.00 8.61 -39.08
N GLU A 185 -6.03 8.01 -39.68
CA GLU A 185 -6.73 6.84 -39.10
C GLU A 185 -5.78 5.70 -38.72
N SER A 186 -4.70 5.51 -39.48
CA SER A 186 -3.68 4.49 -39.16
C SER A 186 -2.81 4.82 -37.95
N MET A 187 -2.84 6.01 -37.42
CA MET A 187 -2.06 6.42 -36.24
C MET A 187 -2.85 6.29 -34.93
N LEU A 188 -4.17 6.24 -34.97
CA LEU A 188 -5.00 6.07 -33.76
C LEU A 188 -4.63 4.85 -32.92
N PRO A 189 -4.33 3.68 -33.49
CA PRO A 189 -3.90 2.52 -32.68
C PRO A 189 -2.60 2.72 -31.91
N ARG A 190 -1.71 3.64 -32.35
CA ARG A 190 -0.45 3.91 -31.65
C ARG A 190 -0.64 4.72 -30.38
N TYR A 191 -1.71 5.49 -30.27
CA TYR A 191 -2.04 6.23 -29.05
C TYR A 191 -2.66 5.36 -27.96
N HIS A 192 -3.11 4.13 -28.30
CA HIS A 192 -3.55 3.15 -27.31
C HIS A 192 -2.41 2.63 -26.42
N LEU A 193 -1.16 2.82 -26.83
CA LEU A 193 0.01 2.35 -26.08
C LEU A 193 0.51 3.37 -25.04
N ASP A 194 0.03 4.60 -25.06
CA ASP A 194 0.40 5.62 -24.07
C ASP A 194 -0.45 5.58 -22.80
N LEU A 195 -1.04 4.43 -22.47
CA LEU A 195 -1.66 4.16 -21.16
C LEU A 195 -0.69 4.46 -20.00
N ASN A 196 0.59 4.32 -20.25
CA ASN A 196 1.65 4.67 -19.29
C ASN A 196 1.70 6.18 -18.98
N MET A 197 1.12 7.04 -19.78
CA MET A 197 1.11 8.48 -19.55
C MET A 197 -0.13 8.98 -18.80
N GLY A 198 -1.01 8.09 -18.39
CA GLY A 198 -2.26 8.49 -17.72
C GLY A 198 -3.22 9.21 -18.65
N MET A 199 -3.03 9.08 -19.96
CA MET A 199 -3.99 9.59 -20.94
C MET A 199 -5.15 8.61 -21.10
N PRO A 200 -6.35 9.11 -21.15
CA PRO A 200 -7.53 8.28 -21.25
C PRO A 200 -7.79 7.80 -22.67
N TYR A 201 -8.51 6.71 -22.76
CA TYR A 201 -9.05 6.18 -24.01
C TYR A 201 -9.95 7.21 -24.69
N PRO A 202 -9.87 7.36 -26.02
CA PRO A 202 -10.97 7.97 -26.78
C PRO A 202 -12.19 7.05 -26.63
N SER A 203 -13.28 7.60 -26.08
CA SER A 203 -14.58 6.94 -26.18
C SER A 203 -14.93 6.78 -27.66
N GLN A 204 -15.33 5.58 -28.05
CA GLN A 204 -15.90 5.29 -29.36
C GLN A 204 -17.17 6.10 -29.59
#